data_75c6227d5a86252316f86a72b6a337c0
#
_entry.id   75c6227d5a86252316f86a72b6a337c0
#
_cell.length_a   1.000
_cell.length_b   1.000
_cell.length_c   1.000
_cell.angle_alpha   90.00
_cell.angle_beta   90.00
_cell.angle_gamma   90.00
#
_symmetry.space_group_name_H-M   'P 1'
#
loop_
_entity.id
_entity.type
_entity.pdbx_description
1 polymer ?
#
loop_
_entity_poly.entity_id
_entity_poly.type
_entity_poly.pdbx_seq_one_letter_code
_entity_poly.pdbx_strand_id
1 'polypeptide(L)'
;MKKSFFSIFLITATLFLGCNHTNRHFDNKLLDHEIPDDSIINFLIEPYTQQIIKSDLNTILAYSPMKYTKKDGELNSTLSNLFADATFEVCNPIYNEISNENIDIVLLNMGGIRSIISKGEISKKTAFELMPFENQILLLKLKGDVIEEMVEYLIQERKSHPIYGLQINLDKNYNLKDFNVNGNKLNPNENYNVVTTDYLLKGGDDMNFFAKNLKTFDLKIKM
;
A
#
# COMPACT_ATOMS: atom_id res chain seq x y z
N MET A 1 17.72 32.48 60.33
CA MET A 1 18.15 32.71 58.94
C MET A 1 19.22 31.73 58.43
N LYS A 2 20.21 31.28 59.19
CA LYS A 2 21.27 30.36 58.72
C LYS A 2 20.80 28.94 58.31
N LYS A 3 19.76 28.41 58.96
CA LYS A 3 19.22 27.05 58.58
C LYS A 3 18.47 27.02 57.27
N SER A 4 17.81 28.11 56.85
CA SER A 4 17.06 28.19 55.59
C SER A 4 18.00 28.27 54.38
N PHE A 5 19.13 28.92 54.48
CA PHE A 5 20.13 29.01 53.41
C PHE A 5 20.82 27.65 53.14
N PHE A 6 21.05 26.84 54.17
CA PHE A 6 21.67 25.52 54.03
C PHE A 6 20.72 24.53 53.34
N SER A 7 19.39 24.60 53.59
CA SER A 7 18.40 23.76 52.92
C SER A 7 18.25 24.11 51.44
N ILE A 8 18.31 25.39 51.08
CA ILE A 8 18.23 25.84 49.69
C ILE A 8 19.48 25.40 48.89
N PHE A 9 20.65 25.49 49.52
CA PHE A 9 21.92 25.03 48.92
C PHE A 9 21.94 23.52 48.70
N LEU A 10 21.37 22.71 49.60
CA LEU A 10 21.26 21.26 49.42
C LEU A 10 20.32 20.85 48.30
N ILE A 11 19.19 21.56 48.13
CA ILE A 11 18.21 21.32 47.06
C ILE A 11 18.79 21.71 45.69
N THR A 12 19.57 22.79 45.58
CA THR A 12 20.22 23.16 44.30
C THR A 12 21.36 22.19 43.95
N ALA A 13 22.08 21.67 44.91
CA ALA A 13 23.16 20.67 44.65
C ALA A 13 22.60 19.34 44.13
N THR A 14 21.41 18.90 44.56
CA THR A 14 20.78 17.67 44.06
C THR A 14 20.23 17.80 42.64
N LEU A 15 19.91 19.02 42.17
CA LEU A 15 19.44 19.25 40.80
C LEU A 15 20.57 19.13 39.73
N PHE A 16 21.82 19.20 40.11
CA PHE A 16 22.97 19.04 39.20
C PHE A 16 23.48 17.59 39.07
N LEU A 17 22.97 16.64 39.87
CA LEU A 17 23.40 15.23 39.83
C LEU A 17 22.58 14.35 38.83
N GLY A 18 21.65 14.93 38.12
CA GLY A 18 20.65 14.19 37.32
C GLY A 18 20.78 14.27 35.82
N CYS A 19 21.93 14.12 35.21
CA CYS A 19 22.06 13.80 33.80
C CYS A 19 23.41 13.15 33.48
N ASN A 20 23.55 11.88 33.81
CA ASN A 20 24.52 11.05 33.12
C ASN A 20 23.96 10.77 31.73
N HIS A 21 24.27 11.63 30.77
CA HIS A 21 24.07 11.38 29.37
C HIS A 21 25.08 10.30 28.96
N THR A 22 24.66 9.04 29.02
CA THR A 22 25.42 7.96 28.40
C THR A 22 25.35 8.19 26.88
N ASN A 23 26.38 8.83 26.35
CA ASN A 23 26.64 8.84 24.92
C ASN A 23 26.84 7.38 24.47
N ARG A 24 25.79 6.73 24.02
CA ARG A 24 25.92 5.49 23.27
C ARG A 24 26.56 5.85 21.94
N HIS A 25 27.86 5.67 21.83
CA HIS A 25 28.52 5.65 20.52
C HIS A 25 27.97 4.42 19.77
N PHE A 26 27.11 4.67 18.80
CA PHE A 26 26.81 3.67 17.78
C PHE A 26 27.91 3.77 16.74
N ASP A 27 28.83 2.83 16.74
CA ASP A 27 29.72 2.62 15.60
C ASP A 27 28.85 2.10 14.43
N ASN A 28 28.42 3.02 13.59
CA ASN A 28 27.77 2.67 12.33
C ASN A 28 28.83 2.10 11.40
N LYS A 29 29.03 0.78 11.44
CA LYS A 29 29.84 0.10 10.45
C LYS A 29 29.02 -0.07 9.19
N LEU A 30 29.50 0.50 8.08
CA LEU A 30 28.89 0.26 6.78
C LEU A 30 29.04 -1.25 6.46
N LEU A 31 27.91 -1.89 6.16
CA LEU A 31 27.91 -3.24 5.60
C LEU A 31 28.24 -3.11 4.12
N ASP A 32 29.47 -3.38 3.75
CA ASP A 32 29.95 -3.38 2.38
C ASP A 32 30.39 -4.81 1.97
N HIS A 33 30.87 -4.93 0.74
CA HIS A 33 31.33 -6.21 0.18
C HIS A 33 32.62 -6.76 0.82
N GLU A 34 33.26 -6.02 1.72
CA GLU A 34 34.46 -6.46 2.43
C GLU A 34 34.13 -7.31 3.67
N ILE A 35 32.86 -7.35 4.07
CA ILE A 35 32.42 -8.20 5.18
C ILE A 35 32.15 -9.60 4.61
N PRO A 36 32.92 -10.62 4.97
CA PRO A 36 32.70 -11.97 4.49
C PRO A 36 31.35 -12.50 4.97
N ASP A 37 30.69 -13.25 4.10
CA ASP A 37 29.46 -13.93 4.43
C ASP A 37 29.66 -14.92 5.59
N ASP A 38 28.67 -14.97 6.48
CA ASP A 38 28.67 -15.95 7.57
C ASP A 38 28.40 -17.36 7.00
N SER A 39 29.35 -18.27 7.22
CA SER A 39 29.27 -19.64 6.68
C SER A 39 28.09 -20.44 7.24
N ILE A 40 27.67 -20.17 8.49
CA ILE A 40 26.54 -20.86 9.11
C ILE A 40 25.23 -20.37 8.48
N ILE A 41 25.11 -19.06 8.26
CA ILE A 41 23.94 -18.48 7.59
C ILE A 41 23.88 -19.00 6.15
N ASN A 42 24.99 -18.99 5.43
CA ASN A 42 25.03 -19.53 4.05
C ASN A 42 24.61 -21.00 3.98
N PHE A 43 25.08 -21.83 4.91
CA PHE A 43 24.66 -23.23 4.99
C PHE A 43 23.15 -23.38 5.24
N LEU A 44 22.58 -22.53 6.10
CA LEU A 44 21.14 -22.56 6.42
C LEU A 44 20.26 -22.11 5.24
N ILE A 45 20.70 -21.12 4.46
CA ILE A 45 19.93 -20.60 3.34
C ILE A 45 20.16 -21.34 2.02
N GLU A 46 21.25 -22.11 1.90
CA GLU A 46 21.62 -22.81 0.66
C GLU A 46 20.48 -23.67 0.07
N PRO A 47 19.74 -24.49 0.84
CA PRO A 47 18.63 -25.28 0.29
C PRO A 47 17.55 -24.40 -0.34
N TYR A 48 17.25 -23.25 0.25
CA TYR A 48 16.26 -22.29 -0.26
C TYR A 48 16.79 -21.58 -1.51
N THR A 49 18.07 -21.20 -1.51
CA THR A 49 18.74 -20.61 -2.67
C THR A 49 18.70 -21.55 -3.88
N GLN A 50 18.96 -22.83 -3.67
CA GLN A 50 18.86 -23.84 -4.72
C GLN A 50 17.43 -24.03 -5.22
N GLN A 51 16.43 -23.93 -4.36
CA GLN A 51 15.03 -23.96 -4.78
C GLN A 51 14.67 -22.72 -5.62
N ILE A 52 15.14 -21.54 -5.24
CA ILE A 52 14.95 -20.29 -6.01
C ILE A 52 15.61 -20.38 -7.37
N ILE A 53 16.86 -20.90 -7.44
CA ILE A 53 17.59 -21.07 -8.70
C ILE A 53 16.87 -22.07 -9.63
N LYS A 54 16.33 -23.14 -9.07
CA LYS A 54 15.53 -24.15 -9.80
C LYS A 54 14.12 -23.65 -10.14
N SER A 55 13.63 -22.66 -9.42
CA SER A 55 12.35 -22.06 -9.72
C SER A 55 12.46 -21.20 -10.99
N ASP A 56 11.41 -21.22 -11.77
CA ASP A 56 11.31 -20.48 -13.04
C ASP A 56 11.14 -18.94 -12.85
N LEU A 57 11.70 -18.40 -11.76
CA LEU A 57 11.53 -16.97 -11.39
C LEU A 57 12.22 -16.01 -12.37
N ASN A 58 13.22 -16.47 -13.09
CA ASN A 58 13.93 -15.65 -14.09
C ASN A 58 13.25 -15.64 -15.46
N THR A 59 12.16 -16.40 -15.64
CA THR A 59 11.38 -16.35 -16.88
C THR A 59 10.87 -14.95 -17.13
N ILE A 60 11.18 -14.43 -18.31
CA ILE A 60 10.70 -13.14 -18.77
C ILE A 60 9.23 -13.24 -19.14
N LEU A 61 8.41 -12.39 -18.55
CA LEU A 61 6.97 -12.33 -18.79
C LEU A 61 6.60 -11.22 -19.77
N ALA A 62 7.31 -10.10 -19.71
CA ALA A 62 6.98 -8.91 -20.50
C ALA A 62 8.18 -7.97 -20.60
N TYR A 63 8.02 -6.89 -21.37
CA TYR A 63 8.99 -5.79 -21.46
C TYR A 63 8.30 -4.48 -21.10
N SER A 64 8.87 -3.72 -20.16
CA SER A 64 8.38 -2.40 -19.79
C SER A 64 9.08 -1.31 -20.61
N PRO A 65 8.31 -0.48 -21.34
CA PRO A 65 8.89 0.60 -22.16
C PRO A 65 9.45 1.75 -21.31
N MET A 66 9.01 1.87 -20.07
CA MET A 66 9.39 2.94 -19.15
C MET A 66 9.47 2.46 -17.70
N LYS A 67 9.92 3.31 -16.80
CA LYS A 67 9.87 3.07 -15.37
C LYS A 67 8.49 3.43 -14.82
N TYR A 68 7.90 2.55 -14.00
CA TYR A 68 6.71 2.82 -13.21
C TYR A 68 7.04 2.87 -11.72
N THR A 69 6.56 3.87 -11.01
CA THR A 69 6.89 4.10 -9.59
C THR A 69 5.70 4.68 -8.83
N LYS A 70 5.71 4.52 -7.50
CA LYS A 70 4.71 5.10 -6.59
C LYS A 70 4.98 6.56 -6.22
N LYS A 71 6.10 7.14 -6.67
CA LYS A 71 6.64 8.43 -6.18
C LYS A 71 6.72 9.49 -7.26
N ASP A 72 6.08 9.30 -8.39
CA ASP A 72 6.09 10.24 -9.53
C ASP A 72 4.87 11.16 -9.58
N GLY A 73 4.04 11.12 -8.55
CA GLY A 73 2.93 12.03 -8.31
C GLY A 73 2.52 12.01 -6.84
N GLU A 74 1.79 13.00 -6.41
CA GLU A 74 1.41 13.18 -5.00
C GLU A 74 0.21 12.29 -4.63
N LEU A 75 -0.90 12.42 -5.36
CA LEU A 75 -2.15 11.67 -5.14
C LEU A 75 -2.42 10.62 -6.21
N ASN A 76 -1.53 10.51 -7.17
CA ASN A 76 -1.64 9.65 -8.34
C ASN A 76 -0.21 9.24 -8.73
N SER A 77 -0.02 8.04 -9.23
CA SER A 77 1.28 7.55 -9.67
C SER A 77 1.15 6.60 -10.84
N THR A 78 2.19 6.54 -11.67
CA THR A 78 2.18 5.64 -12.85
C THR A 78 1.98 4.18 -12.44
N LEU A 79 2.59 3.77 -11.34
CA LEU A 79 2.49 2.38 -10.89
C LEU A 79 1.12 2.06 -10.27
N SER A 80 0.54 2.99 -9.51
CA SER A 80 -0.80 2.81 -8.94
C SER A 80 -1.86 2.73 -10.03
N ASN A 81 -1.76 3.59 -11.05
CA ASN A 81 -2.66 3.55 -12.19
C ASN A 81 -2.55 2.22 -12.95
N LEU A 82 -1.32 1.77 -13.25
CA LEU A 82 -1.11 0.49 -13.90
C LEU A 82 -1.75 -0.67 -13.13
N PHE A 83 -1.64 -0.67 -11.79
CA PHE A 83 -2.26 -1.71 -10.97
C PHE A 83 -3.79 -1.67 -11.01
N ALA A 84 -4.38 -0.47 -10.97
CA ALA A 84 -5.82 -0.31 -11.03
C ALA A 84 -6.37 -0.73 -12.40
N ASP A 85 -5.74 -0.27 -13.48
CA ASP A 85 -6.11 -0.60 -14.85
C ASP A 85 -5.98 -2.12 -15.10
N ALA A 86 -4.85 -2.72 -14.73
CA ALA A 86 -4.64 -4.16 -14.89
C ALA A 86 -5.67 -4.98 -14.09
N THR A 87 -6.00 -4.55 -12.87
CA THR A 87 -7.02 -5.22 -12.06
C THR A 87 -8.40 -5.13 -12.71
N PHE A 88 -8.78 -3.96 -13.23
CA PHE A 88 -10.03 -3.79 -13.97
C PHE A 88 -10.06 -4.68 -15.22
N GLU A 89 -9.03 -4.64 -16.05
CA GLU A 89 -8.90 -5.41 -17.30
C GLU A 89 -9.06 -6.92 -17.09
N VAL A 90 -8.50 -7.43 -15.98
CA VAL A 90 -8.60 -8.86 -15.65
C VAL A 90 -9.95 -9.21 -15.04
N CYS A 91 -10.46 -8.38 -14.12
CA CYS A 91 -11.63 -8.73 -13.31
C CYS A 91 -12.96 -8.44 -14.02
N ASN A 92 -13.02 -7.36 -14.83
CA ASN A 92 -14.30 -6.94 -15.45
C ASN A 92 -14.90 -7.98 -16.38
N PRO A 93 -14.16 -8.63 -17.30
CA PRO A 93 -14.71 -9.68 -18.15
C PRO A 93 -15.27 -10.86 -17.34
N ILE A 94 -14.55 -11.27 -16.28
CA ILE A 94 -14.96 -12.39 -15.42
C ILE A 94 -16.26 -12.05 -14.68
N TYR A 95 -16.35 -10.86 -14.12
CA TYR A 95 -17.57 -10.45 -13.42
C TYR A 95 -18.74 -10.27 -14.37
N ASN A 96 -18.51 -9.68 -15.54
CA ASN A 96 -19.55 -9.50 -16.56
C ASN A 96 -20.12 -10.83 -17.04
N GLU A 97 -19.30 -11.86 -17.23
CA GLU A 97 -19.75 -13.21 -17.62
C GLU A 97 -20.69 -13.83 -16.57
N ILE A 98 -20.44 -13.57 -15.28
CA ILE A 98 -21.21 -14.15 -14.16
C ILE A 98 -22.50 -13.37 -13.89
N SER A 99 -22.47 -12.04 -14.00
CA SER A 99 -23.53 -11.14 -13.50
C SER A 99 -24.25 -10.35 -14.59
N ASN A 100 -23.70 -10.27 -15.78
CA ASN A 100 -24.09 -9.33 -16.85
C ASN A 100 -24.02 -7.85 -16.40
N GLU A 101 -23.19 -7.55 -15.39
CA GLU A 101 -22.89 -6.21 -14.88
C GLU A 101 -21.40 -5.90 -15.08
N ASN A 102 -21.01 -4.62 -15.02
CA ASN A 102 -19.62 -4.20 -15.07
C ASN A 102 -19.13 -3.75 -13.69
N ILE A 103 -17.82 -3.71 -13.56
CA ILE A 103 -17.14 -3.10 -12.42
C ILE A 103 -17.20 -1.57 -12.58
N ASP A 104 -17.59 -0.87 -11.51
CA ASP A 104 -17.63 0.58 -11.50
C ASP A 104 -16.33 1.18 -10.98
N ILE A 105 -15.75 0.59 -9.92
CA ILE A 105 -14.57 1.13 -9.24
C ILE A 105 -13.61 -0.02 -8.91
N VAL A 106 -12.30 0.23 -9.04
CA VAL A 106 -11.25 -0.56 -8.38
C VAL A 106 -10.59 0.34 -7.34
N LEU A 107 -10.45 -0.16 -6.12
CA LEU A 107 -9.64 0.48 -5.07
C LEU A 107 -8.76 -0.55 -4.39
N LEU A 108 -7.44 -0.35 -4.48
CA LEU A 108 -6.43 -1.14 -3.81
C LEU A 108 -5.56 -0.25 -2.91
N ASN A 109 -4.76 -0.85 -2.06
CA ASN A 109 -3.88 -0.07 -1.19
C ASN A 109 -2.47 0.09 -1.78
N MET A 110 -1.95 1.31 -1.74
CA MET A 110 -0.58 1.62 -2.16
C MET A 110 0.47 0.84 -1.35
N GLY A 111 0.16 0.53 -0.08
CA GLY A 111 1.05 -0.22 0.82
C GLY A 111 1.35 -1.64 0.34
N GLY A 112 0.45 -2.25 -0.42
CA GLY A 112 0.64 -3.56 -1.04
C GLY A 112 1.73 -3.59 -2.11
N ILE A 113 1.98 -2.48 -2.78
CA ILE A 113 3.01 -2.37 -3.82
C ILE A 113 4.37 -2.14 -3.15
N ARG A 114 5.30 -3.10 -3.25
CA ARG A 114 6.56 -3.11 -2.50
C ARG A 114 7.80 -2.69 -3.31
N SER A 115 7.73 -2.74 -4.63
CA SER A 115 8.85 -2.43 -5.52
C SER A 115 8.41 -1.45 -6.62
N ILE A 116 9.25 -1.27 -7.61
CA ILE A 116 8.99 -0.50 -8.83
C ILE A 116 9.09 -1.44 -10.04
N ILE A 117 8.53 -1.04 -11.17
CA ILE A 117 8.82 -1.67 -12.45
C ILE A 117 9.87 -0.81 -13.15
N SER A 118 11.07 -1.34 -13.37
CA SER A 118 12.10 -0.67 -14.15
C SER A 118 11.79 -0.78 -15.65
N LYS A 119 12.33 0.15 -16.44
CA LYS A 119 12.37 -0.05 -17.89
C LYS A 119 13.20 -1.28 -18.22
N GLY A 120 12.71 -2.13 -19.12
CA GLY A 120 13.39 -3.34 -19.51
C GLY A 120 12.55 -4.59 -19.29
N GLU A 121 13.21 -5.71 -19.11
CA GLU A 121 12.57 -7.01 -18.91
C GLU A 121 11.87 -7.12 -17.55
N ILE A 122 10.67 -7.68 -17.56
CA ILE A 122 9.89 -8.03 -16.38
C ILE A 122 9.88 -9.55 -16.26
N SER A 123 10.48 -10.06 -15.20
CA SER A 123 10.49 -11.49 -14.89
C SER A 123 9.41 -11.87 -13.86
N LYS A 124 9.19 -13.18 -13.67
CA LYS A 124 8.37 -13.67 -12.56
C LYS A 124 8.86 -13.16 -11.22
N LYS A 125 10.19 -13.07 -11.01
CA LYS A 125 10.80 -12.50 -9.81
C LYS A 125 10.35 -11.04 -9.60
N THR A 126 10.37 -10.24 -10.68
CA THR A 126 9.90 -8.83 -10.63
C THR A 126 8.46 -8.76 -10.14
N ALA A 127 7.57 -9.63 -10.62
CA ALA A 127 6.18 -9.67 -10.21
C ALA A 127 6.03 -10.03 -8.72
N PHE A 128 6.76 -11.03 -8.24
CA PHE A 128 6.79 -11.40 -6.81
C PHE A 128 7.32 -10.28 -5.92
N GLU A 129 8.39 -9.58 -6.32
CA GLU A 129 8.94 -8.47 -5.55
C GLU A 129 8.02 -7.25 -5.55
N LEU A 130 7.19 -7.11 -6.58
CA LEU A 130 6.27 -6.00 -6.73
C LEU A 130 5.08 -6.11 -5.77
N MET A 131 4.47 -7.29 -5.66
CA MET A 131 3.32 -7.56 -4.80
C MET A 131 3.45 -8.95 -4.15
N PRO A 132 4.25 -9.08 -3.06
CA PRO A 132 4.55 -10.38 -2.43
C PRO A 132 3.41 -10.87 -1.51
N PHE A 133 2.17 -10.71 -1.91
CA PHE A 133 0.99 -11.09 -1.12
C PHE A 133 0.04 -11.94 -1.96
N GLU A 134 -0.57 -12.93 -1.32
CA GLU A 134 -1.60 -13.78 -1.92
C GLU A 134 -3.01 -13.31 -1.55
N ASN A 135 -3.26 -12.00 -1.63
CA ASN A 135 -4.57 -11.46 -1.33
C ASN A 135 -5.61 -11.95 -2.35
N GLN A 136 -6.78 -12.33 -1.88
CA GLN A 136 -7.91 -12.69 -2.72
C GLN A 136 -8.57 -11.41 -3.27
N ILE A 137 -8.80 -11.35 -4.57
CA ILE A 137 -9.56 -10.25 -5.17
C ILE A 137 -11.05 -10.52 -4.98
N LEU A 138 -11.74 -9.53 -4.44
CA LEU A 138 -13.17 -9.58 -4.16
C LEU A 138 -13.89 -8.44 -4.88
N LEU A 139 -15.11 -8.68 -5.30
CA LEU A 139 -16.02 -7.64 -5.72
C LEU A 139 -17.07 -7.43 -4.63
N LEU A 140 -17.25 -6.17 -4.25
CA LEU A 140 -18.21 -5.71 -3.25
C LEU A 140 -19.30 -4.87 -3.91
N LYS A 141 -20.55 -5.08 -3.54
CA LYS A 141 -21.64 -4.19 -3.90
C LYS A 141 -21.81 -3.17 -2.78
N LEU A 142 -21.50 -1.91 -3.05
CA LEU A 142 -21.54 -0.79 -2.09
C LEU A 142 -22.62 0.20 -2.48
N LYS A 143 -23.26 0.85 -1.50
CA LYS A 143 -24.14 1.99 -1.76
C LYS A 143 -23.32 3.26 -2.07
N GLY A 144 -23.95 4.22 -2.76
CA GLY A 144 -23.30 5.47 -3.11
C GLY A 144 -22.87 6.30 -1.89
N ASP A 145 -23.62 6.26 -0.78
CA ASP A 145 -23.20 6.90 0.48
C ASP A 145 -21.89 6.33 1.03
N VAL A 146 -21.64 5.04 0.85
CA VAL A 146 -20.36 4.40 1.21
C VAL A 146 -19.23 4.82 0.25
N ILE A 147 -19.54 5.10 -1.02
CA ILE A 147 -18.57 5.68 -1.95
C ILE A 147 -18.18 7.11 -1.53
N GLU A 148 -19.10 7.90 -0.97
CA GLU A 148 -18.78 9.21 -0.39
C GLU A 148 -17.77 9.08 0.77
N GLU A 149 -17.97 8.13 1.69
CA GLU A 149 -17.01 7.84 2.76
C GLU A 149 -15.63 7.40 2.22
N MET A 150 -15.63 6.58 1.16
CA MET A 150 -14.39 6.19 0.47
C MET A 150 -13.65 7.41 -0.08
N VAL A 151 -14.34 8.36 -0.69
CA VAL A 151 -13.76 9.61 -1.20
C VAL A 151 -13.19 10.45 -0.07
N GLU A 152 -13.92 10.60 1.05
CA GLU A 152 -13.43 11.31 2.23
C GLU A 152 -12.16 10.70 2.79
N TYR A 153 -12.11 9.37 2.91
CA TYR A 153 -10.92 8.64 3.34
C TYR A 153 -9.72 8.93 2.42
N LEU A 154 -9.91 8.84 1.10
CA LEU A 154 -8.84 9.07 0.13
C LEU A 154 -8.28 10.50 0.19
N ILE A 155 -9.14 11.50 0.44
CA ILE A 155 -8.75 12.90 0.62
C ILE A 155 -7.93 13.09 1.91
N GLN A 156 -8.30 12.40 2.99
CA GLN A 156 -7.60 12.48 4.28
C GLN A 156 -6.23 11.79 4.24
N GLU A 157 -6.14 10.61 3.64
CA GLU A 157 -4.93 9.81 3.57
C GLU A 157 -3.85 10.41 2.67
N ARG A 158 -4.22 11.13 1.60
CA ARG A 158 -3.30 11.79 0.67
C ARG A 158 -2.22 10.85 0.13
N LYS A 159 -2.62 9.64 -0.22
CA LYS A 159 -1.75 8.62 -0.80
C LYS A 159 -2.20 8.28 -2.23
N SER A 160 -1.25 7.96 -3.09
CA SER A 160 -1.53 7.50 -4.46
C SER A 160 -2.00 6.04 -4.46
N HIS A 161 -3.17 5.76 -3.91
CA HIS A 161 -3.78 4.43 -3.98
C HIS A 161 -4.08 4.05 -5.44
N PRO A 162 -3.99 2.76 -5.83
CA PRO A 162 -4.51 2.31 -7.10
C PRO A 162 -6.03 2.48 -7.16
N ILE A 163 -6.49 3.33 -8.07
CA ILE A 163 -7.91 3.67 -8.23
C ILE A 163 -8.26 3.66 -9.71
N TYR A 164 -9.34 2.97 -10.08
CA TYR A 164 -9.97 2.99 -11.39
C TYR A 164 -11.44 3.40 -11.26
N GLY A 165 -11.97 4.08 -12.25
CA GLY A 165 -13.39 4.43 -12.35
C GLY A 165 -13.83 5.59 -11.45
N LEU A 166 -13.01 6.07 -10.52
CA LEU A 166 -13.30 7.17 -9.62
C LEU A 166 -12.39 8.36 -9.93
N GLN A 167 -12.95 9.51 -10.23
CA GLN A 167 -12.24 10.77 -10.45
C GLN A 167 -12.57 11.74 -9.32
N ILE A 168 -11.56 12.24 -8.62
CA ILE A 168 -11.69 13.17 -7.48
C ILE A 168 -10.95 14.45 -7.84
N ASN A 169 -11.67 15.57 -7.86
CA ASN A 169 -11.11 16.89 -8.14
C ASN A 169 -10.99 17.70 -6.85
N LEU A 170 -9.77 18.10 -6.51
CA LEU A 170 -9.47 18.86 -5.31
C LEU A 170 -9.01 20.29 -5.67
N ASP A 171 -9.16 21.20 -4.73
CA ASP A 171 -8.50 22.51 -4.80
C ASP A 171 -7.04 22.43 -4.31
N LYS A 172 -6.32 23.55 -4.37
CA LYS A 172 -4.92 23.65 -3.89
C LYS A 172 -4.75 23.42 -2.38
N ASN A 173 -5.84 23.43 -1.61
CA ASN A 173 -5.84 23.17 -0.17
C ASN A 173 -6.35 21.76 0.15
N TYR A 174 -6.52 20.89 -0.87
CA TYR A 174 -7.09 19.55 -0.79
C TYR A 174 -8.56 19.49 -0.39
N ASN A 175 -9.32 20.59 -0.54
CA ASN A 175 -10.76 20.51 -0.37
C ASN A 175 -11.41 19.92 -1.60
N LEU A 176 -12.41 19.08 -1.39
CA LEU A 176 -13.17 18.47 -2.47
C LEU A 176 -13.93 19.55 -3.26
N LYS A 177 -13.73 19.58 -4.58
CA LYS A 177 -14.55 20.36 -5.51
C LYS A 177 -15.71 19.55 -6.04
N ASP A 178 -15.39 18.41 -6.61
CA ASP A 178 -16.33 17.43 -7.14
C ASP A 178 -15.67 16.08 -7.28
N PHE A 179 -16.47 15.04 -7.46
CA PHE A 179 -16.01 13.72 -7.89
C PHE A 179 -17.09 13.03 -8.73
N ASN A 180 -16.68 12.06 -9.52
CA ASN A 180 -17.56 11.27 -10.36
C ASN A 180 -17.11 9.82 -10.44
N VAL A 181 -18.04 8.94 -10.82
CA VAL A 181 -17.80 7.52 -11.08
C VAL A 181 -18.04 7.27 -12.58
N ASN A 182 -17.03 6.83 -13.31
CA ASN A 182 -17.06 6.60 -14.75
C ASN A 182 -17.63 7.80 -15.55
N GLY A 183 -17.23 9.03 -15.14
CA GLY A 183 -17.68 10.27 -15.76
C GLY A 183 -19.08 10.74 -15.37
N ASN A 184 -19.81 10.00 -14.53
CA ASN A 184 -21.15 10.33 -14.07
C ASN A 184 -21.13 10.81 -12.62
N LYS A 185 -22.02 11.75 -12.30
CA LYS A 185 -22.21 12.19 -10.92
C LYS A 185 -22.70 11.01 -10.07
N LEU A 186 -22.11 10.82 -8.89
CA LEU A 186 -22.55 9.80 -7.95
C LEU A 186 -24.01 9.99 -7.56
N ASN A 187 -24.76 8.87 -7.51
CA ASN A 187 -26.09 8.82 -6.89
C ASN A 187 -25.99 8.06 -5.56
N PRO A 188 -26.19 8.72 -4.40
CA PRO A 188 -26.05 8.08 -3.10
C PRO A 188 -27.01 6.88 -2.87
N ASN A 189 -28.09 6.81 -3.62
CA ASN A 189 -29.10 5.75 -3.49
C ASN A 189 -28.86 4.55 -4.40
N GLU A 190 -27.92 4.64 -5.32
CA GLU A 190 -27.56 3.55 -6.21
C GLU A 190 -26.49 2.64 -5.61
N ASN A 191 -26.35 1.46 -6.21
CA ASN A 191 -25.32 0.51 -5.82
C ASN A 191 -24.21 0.49 -6.87
N TYR A 192 -22.98 0.35 -6.40
CA TYR A 192 -21.77 0.32 -7.22
C TYR A 192 -21.01 -0.98 -6.99
N ASN A 193 -20.46 -1.52 -8.07
CA ASN A 193 -19.65 -2.73 -8.08
C ASN A 193 -18.18 -2.33 -7.90
N VAL A 194 -17.63 -2.60 -6.73
CA VAL A 194 -16.28 -2.16 -6.33
C VAL A 194 -15.36 -3.36 -6.14
N VAL A 195 -14.26 -3.39 -6.87
CA VAL A 195 -13.22 -4.41 -6.70
C VAL A 195 -12.19 -3.96 -5.69
N THR A 196 -11.85 -4.86 -4.78
CA THR A 196 -10.83 -4.67 -3.75
C THR A 196 -10.23 -6.02 -3.32
N THR A 197 -9.51 -6.07 -2.21
CA THR A 197 -8.92 -7.29 -1.67
C THR A 197 -9.58 -7.74 -0.38
N ASP A 198 -9.43 -9.02 -0.05
CA ASP A 198 -9.88 -9.58 1.24
C ASP A 198 -9.18 -8.92 2.45
N TYR A 199 -7.94 -8.46 2.29
CA TYR A 199 -7.22 -7.70 3.28
C TYR A 199 -7.92 -6.37 3.61
N LEU A 200 -8.34 -5.62 2.58
CA LEU A 200 -9.01 -4.33 2.74
C LEU A 200 -10.45 -4.51 3.27
N LEU A 201 -11.16 -5.54 2.80
CA LEU A 201 -12.49 -5.88 3.34
C LEU A 201 -12.45 -6.14 4.85
N LYS A 202 -11.36 -6.71 5.36
CA LYS A 202 -11.15 -6.97 6.80
C LYS A 202 -10.67 -5.73 7.59
N GLY A 203 -10.71 -4.54 6.99
CA GLY A 203 -10.30 -3.27 7.61
C GLY A 203 -8.81 -2.95 7.47
N GLY A 204 -8.09 -3.61 6.56
CA GLY A 204 -6.71 -3.26 6.24
C GLY A 204 -6.58 -1.81 5.81
N ASP A 205 -5.48 -1.17 6.20
CA ASP A 205 -5.19 0.26 5.96
C ASP A 205 -6.34 1.20 6.42
N ASP A 206 -7.07 0.82 7.47
CA ASP A 206 -8.22 1.56 8.04
C ASP A 206 -9.38 1.82 7.06
N MET A 207 -9.47 1.06 5.95
CA MET A 207 -10.56 1.16 4.96
C MET A 207 -11.84 0.49 5.45
N ASN A 208 -12.32 0.88 6.64
CA ASN A 208 -13.45 0.26 7.33
C ASN A 208 -14.80 0.41 6.60
N PHE A 209 -14.91 1.35 5.66
CA PHE A 209 -16.11 1.53 4.84
C PHE A 209 -16.45 0.29 4.00
N PHE A 210 -15.48 -0.55 3.65
CA PHE A 210 -15.73 -1.80 2.93
C PHE A 210 -16.58 -2.81 3.71
N ALA A 211 -16.56 -2.76 5.05
CA ALA A 211 -17.40 -3.61 5.89
C ALA A 211 -18.90 -3.34 5.73
N LYS A 212 -19.28 -2.17 5.17
CA LYS A 212 -20.67 -1.78 4.90
C LYS A 212 -21.21 -2.35 3.57
N ASN A 213 -20.51 -3.29 2.96
CA ASN A 213 -20.94 -3.88 1.70
C ASN A 213 -22.26 -4.66 1.86
N LEU A 214 -23.07 -4.60 0.80
CA LEU A 214 -24.36 -5.31 0.71
C LEU A 214 -24.17 -6.77 0.29
N LYS A 215 -23.15 -7.02 -0.54
CA LYS A 215 -22.85 -8.34 -1.07
C LYS A 215 -21.38 -8.43 -1.45
N THR A 216 -20.79 -9.60 -1.25
CA THR A 216 -19.42 -9.93 -1.64
C THR A 216 -19.44 -11.06 -2.65
N PHE A 217 -18.63 -10.93 -3.70
CA PHE A 217 -18.36 -11.98 -4.68
C PHE A 217 -16.85 -12.28 -4.68
N ASP A 218 -16.52 -13.54 -4.60
CA ASP A 218 -15.15 -14.02 -4.72
C ASP A 218 -14.89 -14.33 -6.20
N LEU A 219 -14.02 -13.56 -6.83
CA LEU A 219 -13.68 -13.72 -8.25
C LEU A 219 -12.73 -14.90 -8.51
N LYS A 220 -12.26 -15.58 -7.45
CA LYS A 220 -11.31 -16.69 -7.52
C LYS A 220 -9.97 -16.31 -8.15
N ILE A 221 -9.60 -15.05 -8.02
CA ILE A 221 -8.34 -14.50 -8.50
C ILE A 221 -7.51 -14.10 -7.28
N LYS A 222 -6.25 -14.46 -7.29
CA LYS A 222 -5.24 -13.92 -6.36
C LYS A 222 -4.47 -12.79 -7.03
N MET A 223 -4.09 -11.84 -6.18
CA MET A 223 -3.26 -10.72 -6.61
C MET A 223 -1.82 -11.15 -6.84
#